data_bc3ca40b3c94c87af70f87d0b9214219
#
_entry.id   bc3ca40b3c94c87af70f87d0b9214219
#
_cell.length_a   1.000
_cell.length_b   1.000
_cell.length_c   1.000
_cell.angle_alpha   90.00
_cell.angle_beta   90.00
_cell.angle_gamma   90.00
#
_symmetry.space_group_name_H-M   'P 1'
#
loop_
_entity.id
_entity.type
_entity.pdbx_description
1 polymer ?
#
loop_
_entity_poly.entity_id
_entity_poly.type
_entity_poly.pdbx_seq_one_letter_code
_entity_poly.pdbx_strand_id
1 'polypeptide(L)'
;MIEQKLEFQRIPHSWYRGFEAIYHKELAAWFGTHRWINQVIIWMALALIPAISVPTVGKDRGAAVLALFLWSGSNMMSIGTIILTQGTIVEEKLTQTLLWIFSKPLSPAGFILGKFAAYAVLIGAIVIGAPAIVVYFYAIFAGLPASISVFNYLIGVLMVYLVLLFVLALTILLGVLFDKIAAVTAISLAIFFSGAGLPSTQIRWLEPYTVWALQHNSYETMTGKFPATAWWAIGSTVILIVVLLIISIEWIKRSEL
;
A
#
# COMPACT_ATOMS: atom_id res chain seq x y z
N MET A 1 14.03 -51.51 -25.77
CA MET A 1 13.04 -50.44 -25.87
C MET A 1 12.44 -50.26 -24.48
N ILE A 2 12.92 -49.26 -23.72
CA ILE A 2 12.47 -49.02 -22.34
C ILE A 2 11.30 -48.04 -22.48
N GLU A 3 10.07 -48.57 -22.32
CA GLU A 3 8.88 -47.72 -22.14
C GLU A 3 9.02 -46.98 -20.80
N GLN A 4 9.46 -45.74 -20.82
CA GLN A 4 9.29 -44.82 -19.71
C GLN A 4 7.79 -44.51 -19.57
N LYS A 5 7.14 -45.19 -18.63
CA LYS A 5 5.79 -44.85 -18.16
C LYS A 5 5.87 -43.41 -17.61
N LEU A 6 5.38 -42.45 -18.35
CA LEU A 6 5.15 -41.09 -17.87
C LEU A 6 4.05 -41.18 -16.79
N GLU A 7 4.45 -41.32 -15.53
CA GLU A 7 3.57 -41.15 -14.41
C GLU A 7 3.18 -39.69 -14.28
N PHE A 8 1.98 -39.37 -14.72
CA PHE A 8 1.40 -38.05 -14.46
C PHE A 8 1.18 -37.90 -12.95
N GLN A 9 2.13 -37.26 -12.27
CA GLN A 9 1.95 -36.87 -10.88
C GLN A 9 0.77 -35.90 -10.80
N ARG A 10 -0.30 -36.30 -10.12
CA ARG A 10 -1.40 -35.39 -9.78
C ARG A 10 -0.84 -34.30 -8.88
N ILE A 11 -0.66 -33.10 -9.43
CA ILE A 11 -0.18 -31.95 -8.67
C ILE A 11 -1.32 -31.54 -7.72
N PRO A 12 -1.09 -31.47 -6.40
CA PRO A 12 -2.14 -31.16 -5.44
C PRO A 12 -2.78 -29.80 -5.75
N HIS A 13 -4.12 -29.75 -5.73
CA HIS A 13 -4.87 -28.50 -5.87
C HIS A 13 -4.66 -27.63 -4.63
N SER A 14 -3.70 -26.72 -4.68
CA SER A 14 -3.52 -25.69 -3.66
C SER A 14 -4.20 -24.40 -4.11
N TRP A 15 -5.00 -23.79 -3.22
CA TRP A 15 -5.71 -22.54 -3.48
C TRP A 15 -4.77 -21.34 -3.72
N TYR A 16 -3.52 -21.39 -3.25
CA TYR A 16 -2.47 -20.37 -3.44
C TYR A 16 -1.45 -20.73 -4.52
N ARG A 17 -1.76 -21.71 -5.37
CA ARG A 17 -0.83 -22.19 -6.39
C ARG A 17 -0.38 -21.05 -7.31
N GLY A 18 0.95 -20.94 -7.48
CA GLY A 18 1.58 -19.91 -8.29
C GLY A 18 1.81 -18.57 -7.56
N PHE A 19 1.42 -18.45 -6.29
CA PHE A 19 1.71 -17.28 -5.47
C PHE A 19 3.19 -16.89 -5.52
N GLU A 20 4.07 -17.83 -5.21
CA GLU A 20 5.52 -17.61 -5.16
C GLU A 20 6.08 -17.15 -6.52
N ALA A 21 5.63 -17.76 -7.61
CA ALA A 21 6.07 -17.41 -8.96
C ALA A 21 5.67 -15.98 -9.33
N ILE A 22 4.44 -15.55 -9.02
CA ILE A 22 3.98 -14.18 -9.26
C ILE A 22 4.72 -13.19 -8.35
N TYR A 23 4.84 -13.50 -7.06
CA TYR A 23 5.54 -12.67 -6.10
C TYR A 23 6.98 -12.37 -6.53
N HIS A 24 7.75 -13.41 -6.87
CA HIS A 24 9.12 -13.23 -7.32
C HIS A 24 9.23 -12.55 -8.69
N LYS A 25 8.30 -12.82 -9.62
CA LYS A 25 8.24 -12.13 -10.91
C LYS A 25 8.10 -10.62 -10.72
N GLU A 26 7.14 -10.19 -9.89
CA GLU A 26 6.89 -8.77 -9.65
C GLU A 26 8.07 -8.11 -8.94
N LEU A 27 8.64 -8.73 -7.90
CA LEU A 27 9.84 -8.19 -7.25
C LEU A 27 11.05 -8.12 -8.19
N ALA A 28 11.28 -9.15 -8.99
CA ALA A 28 12.40 -9.17 -9.94
C ALA A 28 12.24 -8.08 -11.02
N ALA A 29 11.02 -7.79 -11.47
CA ALA A 29 10.75 -6.71 -12.41
C ALA A 29 11.15 -5.33 -11.85
N TRP A 30 11.05 -5.13 -10.55
CA TRP A 30 11.43 -3.90 -9.88
C TRP A 30 12.93 -3.86 -9.53
N PHE A 31 13.43 -4.86 -8.80
CA PHE A 31 14.80 -4.88 -8.31
C PHE A 31 15.84 -5.29 -9.36
N GLY A 32 15.44 -6.05 -10.38
CA GLY A 32 16.27 -6.39 -11.53
C GLY A 32 16.53 -5.21 -12.48
N THR A 33 15.81 -4.11 -12.31
CA THR A 33 15.99 -2.87 -13.06
C THR A 33 16.34 -1.73 -12.11
N HIS A 34 16.96 -0.66 -12.58
CA HIS A 34 17.28 0.52 -11.74
C HIS A 34 16.04 1.36 -11.38
N ARG A 35 14.84 0.92 -11.70
CA ARG A 35 13.57 1.65 -11.43
C ARG A 35 13.36 1.93 -9.95
N TRP A 36 13.69 0.97 -9.08
CA TRP A 36 13.55 1.13 -7.63
C TRP A 36 14.41 2.27 -7.07
N ILE A 37 15.62 2.49 -7.60
CA ILE A 37 16.52 3.58 -7.18
C ILE A 37 15.88 4.94 -7.47
N ASN A 38 15.37 5.12 -8.68
CA ASN A 38 14.70 6.36 -9.06
C ASN A 38 13.48 6.62 -8.17
N GLN A 39 12.72 5.57 -7.85
CA GLN A 39 11.57 5.70 -6.94
C GLN A 39 12.00 6.07 -5.53
N VAL A 40 13.03 5.45 -4.96
CA VAL A 40 13.56 5.84 -3.65
C VAL A 40 13.95 7.32 -3.64
N ILE A 41 14.67 7.79 -4.64
CA ILE A 41 15.08 9.20 -4.75
C ILE A 41 13.86 10.12 -4.80
N ILE A 42 12.86 9.79 -5.63
CA ILE A 42 11.63 10.58 -5.76
C ILE A 42 10.89 10.66 -4.42
N TRP A 43 10.67 9.51 -3.75
CA TRP A 43 9.93 9.46 -2.49
C TRP A 43 10.68 10.15 -1.34
N MET A 44 12.00 10.03 -1.30
CA MET A 44 12.84 10.76 -0.35
C MET A 44 12.77 12.27 -0.59
N ALA A 45 12.83 12.73 -1.83
CA ALA A 45 12.69 14.15 -2.16
C ALA A 45 11.31 14.67 -1.79
N LEU A 46 10.22 13.96 -2.12
CA LEU A 46 8.86 14.33 -1.77
C LEU A 46 8.62 14.38 -0.25
N ALA A 47 9.32 13.57 0.52
CA ALA A 47 9.23 13.58 1.99
C ALA A 47 10.10 14.70 2.61
N LEU A 48 11.30 14.93 2.08
CA LEU A 48 12.25 15.89 2.66
C LEU A 48 11.94 17.35 2.28
N ILE A 49 11.45 17.63 1.07
CA ILE A 49 11.15 19.00 0.65
C ILE A 49 10.17 19.69 1.61
N PRO A 50 9.00 19.10 1.96
CA PRO A 50 8.13 19.66 2.98
C PRO A 50 8.79 19.73 4.36
N ALA A 51 9.58 18.72 4.74
CA ALA A 51 10.25 18.66 6.03
C ALA A 51 11.26 19.82 6.21
N ILE A 52 12.01 20.17 5.16
CA ILE A 52 12.97 21.28 5.16
C ILE A 52 12.27 22.63 5.26
N SER A 53 11.06 22.76 4.70
CA SER A 53 10.28 24.01 4.72
C SER A 53 9.66 24.33 6.08
N VAL A 54 9.71 23.42 7.06
CA VAL A 54 9.29 23.71 8.43
C VAL A 54 10.18 24.83 9.02
N PRO A 55 9.60 25.95 9.54
CA PRO A 55 10.37 27.06 10.06
C PRO A 55 11.43 26.66 11.10
N THR A 56 12.60 27.29 11.03
CA THR A 56 13.74 26.97 11.92
C THR A 56 13.58 27.50 13.34
N VAL A 57 12.55 28.28 13.61
CA VAL A 57 12.28 28.93 14.89
C VAL A 57 11.20 28.17 15.66
N GLY A 58 11.57 27.52 16.77
CA GLY A 58 10.64 26.84 17.67
C GLY A 58 11.27 25.60 18.33
N LYS A 59 10.89 25.34 19.59
CA LYS A 59 11.43 24.24 20.41
C LYS A 59 11.00 22.85 19.91
N ASP A 60 9.97 22.77 19.05
CA ASP A 60 9.33 21.51 18.64
C ASP A 60 9.44 21.26 17.13
N ARG A 61 10.47 21.82 16.48
CA ARG A 61 10.65 21.67 15.03
C ARG A 61 10.73 20.21 14.59
N GLY A 62 11.47 19.37 15.29
CA GLY A 62 11.57 17.94 14.97
C GLY A 62 10.22 17.23 15.04
N ALA A 63 9.38 17.56 16.04
CA ALA A 63 8.02 17.05 16.13
C ALA A 63 7.15 17.51 14.95
N ALA A 64 7.25 18.79 14.56
CA ALA A 64 6.52 19.33 13.43
C ALA A 64 6.93 18.67 12.10
N VAL A 65 8.20 18.35 11.92
CA VAL A 65 8.72 17.60 10.76
C VAL A 65 8.08 16.23 10.67
N LEU A 66 8.06 15.47 11.78
CA LEU A 66 7.45 14.14 11.80
C LEU A 66 5.94 14.21 11.60
N ALA A 67 5.27 15.20 12.21
CA ALA A 67 3.85 15.43 12.04
C ALA A 67 3.48 15.70 10.58
N LEU A 68 4.25 16.59 9.93
CA LEU A 68 4.07 16.92 8.52
C LEU A 68 4.29 15.70 7.64
N PHE A 69 5.30 14.86 7.94
CA PHE A 69 5.54 13.61 7.23
C PHE A 69 4.38 12.64 7.35
N LEU A 70 3.88 12.40 8.55
CA LEU A 70 2.76 11.47 8.77
C LEU A 70 1.47 11.97 8.11
N TRP A 71 1.20 13.26 8.15
CA TRP A 71 -0.03 13.82 7.60
C TRP A 71 0.04 14.04 6.07
N SER A 72 1.00 14.82 5.58
CA SER A 72 1.15 15.10 4.15
C SER A 72 1.70 13.89 3.41
N GLY A 73 2.64 13.16 4.04
CA GLY A 73 3.22 11.95 3.49
C GLY A 73 2.17 10.89 3.21
N SER A 74 1.23 10.67 4.14
CA SER A 74 0.13 9.73 3.93
C SER A 74 -0.68 10.04 2.67
N ASN A 75 -1.02 11.30 2.42
CA ASN A 75 -1.79 11.70 1.24
C ASN A 75 -0.97 11.56 -0.06
N MET A 76 0.26 12.08 -0.08
CA MET A 76 1.14 12.01 -1.25
C MET A 76 1.52 10.58 -1.59
N MET A 77 1.84 9.76 -0.57
CA MET A 77 2.20 8.36 -0.74
C MET A 77 1.02 7.52 -1.20
N SER A 78 -0.22 7.86 -0.79
CA SER A 78 -1.43 7.20 -1.29
C SER A 78 -1.65 7.47 -2.78
N ILE A 79 -1.51 8.72 -3.23
CA ILE A 79 -1.53 9.06 -4.66
C ILE A 79 -0.47 8.26 -5.41
N GLY A 80 0.74 8.24 -4.88
CA GLY A 80 1.85 7.49 -5.48
C GLY A 80 1.60 5.99 -5.52
N THR A 81 1.02 5.42 -4.49
CA THR A 81 0.62 4.02 -4.48
C THR A 81 -0.37 3.73 -5.60
N ILE A 82 -1.39 4.59 -5.80
CA ILE A 82 -2.33 4.46 -6.92
C ILE A 82 -1.59 4.50 -8.27
N ILE A 83 -0.71 5.50 -8.48
CA ILE A 83 0.05 5.66 -9.73
C ILE A 83 0.94 4.44 -10.00
N LEU A 84 1.61 3.92 -8.98
CA LEU A 84 2.51 2.76 -9.11
C LEU A 84 1.77 1.45 -9.40
N THR A 85 0.51 1.33 -8.94
CA THR A 85 -0.22 0.07 -8.98
C THR A 85 -1.39 0.02 -9.96
N GLN A 86 -1.81 1.18 -10.52
CA GLN A 86 -2.95 1.30 -11.43
C GLN A 86 -2.88 0.41 -12.67
N GLY A 87 -1.67 0.18 -13.22
CA GLY A 87 -1.44 -0.64 -14.42
C GLY A 87 -1.26 -2.12 -14.12
N THR A 88 -1.05 -2.51 -12.88
CA THR A 88 -0.60 -3.85 -12.47
C THR A 88 -1.41 -5.02 -13.04
N ILE A 89 -2.72 -4.84 -13.20
CA ILE A 89 -3.63 -5.85 -13.77
C ILE A 89 -4.10 -5.41 -15.16
N VAL A 90 -4.40 -4.13 -15.34
CA VAL A 90 -4.94 -3.59 -16.60
C VAL A 90 -3.96 -3.81 -17.76
N GLU A 91 -2.66 -3.60 -17.54
CA GLU A 91 -1.63 -3.84 -18.58
C GLU A 91 -1.58 -5.32 -18.98
N GLU A 92 -1.71 -6.25 -18.03
CA GLU A 92 -1.73 -7.68 -18.34
C GLU A 92 -3.01 -8.09 -19.12
N LYS A 93 -4.14 -7.41 -18.87
CA LYS A 93 -5.34 -7.58 -19.70
C LYS A 93 -5.13 -7.05 -21.12
N LEU A 94 -4.63 -5.83 -21.26
CA LEU A 94 -4.40 -5.18 -22.55
C LEU A 94 -3.39 -5.91 -23.43
N THR A 95 -2.36 -6.49 -22.83
CA THR A 95 -1.33 -7.27 -23.54
C THR A 95 -1.73 -8.73 -23.74
N GLN A 96 -2.94 -9.14 -23.34
CA GLN A 96 -3.42 -10.52 -23.36
C GLN A 96 -2.51 -11.50 -22.59
N THR A 97 -1.58 -10.98 -21.80
CA THR A 97 -0.67 -11.77 -20.97
C THR A 97 -1.44 -12.52 -19.90
N LEU A 98 -2.57 -11.98 -19.47
CA LEU A 98 -3.45 -12.60 -18.47
C LEU A 98 -3.95 -13.98 -18.94
N LEU A 99 -4.38 -14.12 -20.21
CA LEU A 99 -4.80 -15.41 -20.80
C LEU A 99 -3.66 -16.43 -20.79
N TRP A 100 -2.45 -15.98 -21.14
CA TRP A 100 -1.27 -16.84 -21.12
C TRP A 100 -0.85 -17.26 -19.69
N ILE A 101 -1.01 -16.37 -18.71
CA ILE A 101 -0.74 -16.67 -17.30
C ILE A 101 -1.70 -17.76 -16.80
N PHE A 102 -3.00 -17.64 -17.11
CA PHE A 102 -4.01 -18.62 -16.69
C PHE A 102 -4.03 -19.91 -17.53
N SER A 103 -3.34 -19.98 -18.69
CA SER A 103 -3.08 -21.24 -19.37
C SER A 103 -2.16 -22.18 -18.55
N LYS A 104 -1.42 -21.62 -17.60
CA LYS A 104 -0.61 -22.38 -16.64
C LYS A 104 -1.45 -22.74 -15.41
N PRO A 105 -1.05 -23.76 -14.66
CA PRO A 105 -1.77 -24.19 -13.45
C PRO A 105 -1.61 -23.17 -12.30
N LEU A 106 -2.18 -21.98 -12.46
CA LEU A 106 -2.16 -20.88 -11.51
C LEU A 106 -3.57 -20.69 -10.93
N SER A 107 -3.67 -20.47 -9.62
CA SER A 107 -4.95 -20.12 -8.99
C SER A 107 -5.19 -18.61 -9.03
N PRO A 108 -6.45 -18.13 -9.21
CA PRO A 108 -6.79 -16.71 -9.09
C PRO A 108 -6.34 -16.10 -7.77
N ALA A 109 -6.44 -16.85 -6.68
CA ALA A 109 -5.96 -16.41 -5.36
C ALA A 109 -4.42 -16.24 -5.35
N GLY A 110 -3.67 -17.20 -5.90
CA GLY A 110 -2.22 -17.09 -6.03
C GLY A 110 -1.79 -15.88 -6.84
N PHE A 111 -2.53 -15.55 -7.91
CA PHE A 111 -2.28 -14.39 -8.74
C PHE A 111 -2.50 -13.06 -7.98
N ILE A 112 -3.68 -12.86 -7.41
CA ILE A 112 -4.02 -11.62 -6.69
C ILE A 112 -3.15 -11.44 -5.45
N LEU A 113 -3.01 -12.47 -4.62
CA LEU A 113 -2.22 -12.39 -3.40
C LEU A 113 -0.73 -12.25 -3.67
N GLY A 114 -0.21 -12.88 -4.74
CA GLY A 114 1.18 -12.73 -5.15
C GLY A 114 1.49 -11.29 -5.56
N LYS A 115 0.61 -10.65 -6.36
CA LYS A 115 0.74 -9.24 -6.71
C LYS A 115 0.61 -8.34 -5.49
N PHE A 116 -0.43 -8.52 -4.67
CA PHE A 116 -0.64 -7.73 -3.45
C PHE A 116 0.59 -7.80 -2.54
N ALA A 117 1.11 -9.00 -2.26
CA ALA A 117 2.27 -9.17 -1.38
C ALA A 117 3.55 -8.54 -1.95
N ALA A 118 3.81 -8.67 -3.25
CA ALA A 118 4.97 -8.06 -3.90
C ALA A 118 4.91 -6.52 -3.81
N TYR A 119 3.77 -5.93 -4.17
CA TYR A 119 3.60 -4.49 -4.09
C TYR A 119 3.52 -3.97 -2.65
N ALA A 120 3.00 -4.75 -1.70
CA ALA A 120 3.07 -4.42 -0.28
C ALA A 120 4.52 -4.27 0.18
N VAL A 121 5.40 -5.20 -0.16
CA VAL A 121 6.84 -5.11 0.15
C VAL A 121 7.49 -3.90 -0.52
N LEU A 122 7.18 -3.64 -1.79
CA LEU A 122 7.72 -2.48 -2.52
C LEU A 122 7.28 -1.15 -1.91
N ILE A 123 6.00 -1.00 -1.61
CA ILE A 123 5.45 0.20 -0.97
C ILE A 123 6.05 0.35 0.43
N GLY A 124 6.11 -0.73 1.21
CA GLY A 124 6.69 -0.74 2.55
C GLY A 124 8.15 -0.34 2.58
N ALA A 125 8.96 -0.82 1.64
CA ALA A 125 10.38 -0.51 1.60
C ALA A 125 10.68 0.85 0.94
N ILE A 126 10.07 1.14 -0.21
CA ILE A 126 10.46 2.23 -1.10
C ILE A 126 9.62 3.50 -0.85
N VAL A 127 8.28 3.35 -0.76
CA VAL A 127 7.38 4.51 -0.70
C VAL A 127 7.35 5.11 0.70
N ILE A 128 7.29 4.28 1.75
CA ILE A 128 7.20 4.76 3.13
C ILE A 128 8.45 4.48 3.96
N GLY A 129 9.06 3.29 3.85
CA GLY A 129 10.14 2.86 4.75
C GLY A 129 11.40 3.71 4.61
N ALA A 130 11.95 3.85 3.41
CA ALA A 130 13.14 4.66 3.17
C ALA A 130 12.91 6.14 3.54
N PRO A 131 11.81 6.80 3.10
CA PRO A 131 11.50 8.16 3.53
C PRO A 131 11.33 8.31 5.05
N ALA A 132 10.64 7.36 5.71
CA ALA A 132 10.43 7.42 7.16
C ALA A 132 11.75 7.44 7.93
N ILE A 133 12.71 6.59 7.54
CA ILE A 133 14.04 6.54 8.15
C ILE A 133 14.74 7.89 8.01
N VAL A 134 14.79 8.43 6.79
CA VAL A 134 15.52 9.68 6.50
C VAL A 134 14.87 10.88 7.20
N VAL A 135 13.54 10.97 7.17
CA VAL A 135 12.81 12.06 7.86
C VAL A 135 12.98 11.97 9.37
N TYR A 136 13.03 10.77 9.95
CA TYR A 136 13.30 10.60 11.38
C TYR A 136 14.69 11.13 11.76
N PHE A 137 15.75 10.75 11.01
CA PHE A 137 17.09 11.29 11.24
C PHE A 137 17.12 12.81 11.08
N TYR A 138 16.47 13.34 10.04
CA TYR A 138 16.38 14.79 9.87
C TYR A 138 15.66 15.46 11.06
N ALA A 139 14.61 14.87 11.60
CA ALA A 139 13.90 15.39 12.77
C ALA A 139 14.80 15.43 14.03
N ILE A 140 15.68 14.45 14.22
CA ILE A 140 16.68 14.46 15.31
C ILE A 140 17.58 15.68 15.16
N PHE A 141 18.14 15.93 13.97
CA PHE A 141 18.97 17.12 13.72
C PHE A 141 18.18 18.44 13.85
N ALA A 142 16.88 18.40 13.60
CA ALA A 142 15.98 19.54 13.74
C ALA A 142 15.53 19.82 15.20
N GLY A 143 16.02 19.03 16.19
CA GLY A 143 15.67 19.17 17.59
C GLY A 143 14.39 18.41 17.95
N LEU A 144 14.40 17.09 17.75
CA LEU A 144 13.29 16.23 18.15
C LEU A 144 13.19 16.18 19.70
N PRO A 145 12.00 16.47 20.28
CA PRO A 145 11.80 16.33 21.71
C PRO A 145 12.04 14.89 22.21
N ALA A 146 12.68 14.74 23.37
CA ALA A 146 12.96 13.45 23.98
C ALA A 146 11.67 12.66 24.34
N SER A 147 10.52 13.35 24.40
CA SER A 147 9.21 12.74 24.63
C SER A 147 8.71 11.90 23.47
N ILE A 148 9.24 12.09 22.25
CA ILE A 148 8.87 11.33 21.05
C ILE A 148 9.81 10.14 20.92
N SER A 149 9.31 8.95 21.27
CA SER A 149 10.11 7.74 21.14
C SER A 149 10.10 7.19 19.71
N VAL A 150 11.20 6.53 19.32
CA VAL A 150 11.31 5.79 18.04
C VAL A 150 10.16 4.81 17.89
N PHE A 151 9.79 4.13 18.97
CA PHE A 151 8.74 3.11 18.96
C PHE A 151 7.36 3.72 18.60
N ASN A 152 7.00 4.85 19.22
CA ASN A 152 5.74 5.54 18.92
C ASN A 152 5.71 6.05 17.48
N TYR A 153 6.85 6.57 16.99
CA TYR A 153 6.97 6.96 15.59
C TYR A 153 6.77 5.79 14.64
N LEU A 154 7.42 4.65 14.90
CA LEU A 154 7.26 3.44 14.07
C LEU A 154 5.81 2.94 14.04
N ILE A 155 5.08 2.98 15.16
CA ILE A 155 3.65 2.65 15.17
C ILE A 155 2.87 3.63 14.28
N GLY A 156 3.16 4.93 14.37
CA GLY A 156 2.55 5.93 13.48
C GLY A 156 2.82 5.62 11.99
N VAL A 157 4.06 5.28 11.64
CA VAL A 157 4.45 4.87 10.27
C VAL A 157 3.71 3.61 9.84
N LEU A 158 3.54 2.62 10.74
CA LEU A 158 2.78 1.39 10.44
C LEU A 158 1.29 1.68 10.21
N MET A 159 0.70 2.64 10.91
CA MET A 159 -0.68 3.07 10.65
C MET A 159 -0.81 3.69 9.25
N VAL A 160 0.13 4.56 8.85
CA VAL A 160 0.17 5.11 7.49
C VAL A 160 0.39 3.99 6.46
N TYR A 161 1.28 3.05 6.74
CA TYR A 161 1.48 1.89 5.86
C TYR A 161 0.20 1.07 5.67
N LEU A 162 -0.61 0.89 6.71
CA LEU A 162 -1.89 0.21 6.61
C LEU A 162 -2.88 0.96 5.70
N VAL A 163 -2.86 2.31 5.70
CA VAL A 163 -3.60 3.12 4.72
C VAL A 163 -3.14 2.81 3.30
N LEU A 164 -1.81 2.74 3.07
CA LEU A 164 -1.26 2.44 1.74
C LEU A 164 -1.63 1.02 1.27
N LEU A 165 -1.69 0.05 2.19
CA LEU A 165 -2.15 -1.31 1.87
C LEU A 165 -3.64 -1.34 1.48
N PHE A 166 -4.47 -0.54 2.14
CA PHE A 166 -5.88 -0.38 1.72
C PHE A 166 -5.96 0.22 0.30
N VAL A 167 -5.20 1.28 0.02
CA VAL A 167 -5.15 1.89 -1.31
C VAL A 167 -4.66 0.90 -2.37
N LEU A 168 -3.66 0.09 -2.05
CA LEU A 168 -3.18 -0.99 -2.91
C LEU A 168 -4.28 -2.01 -3.21
N ALA A 169 -4.98 -2.51 -2.18
CA ALA A 169 -6.06 -3.49 -2.34
C ALA A 169 -7.22 -2.92 -3.18
N LEU A 170 -7.57 -1.65 -2.95
CA LEU A 170 -8.58 -0.93 -3.73
C LEU A 170 -8.17 -0.81 -5.20
N THR A 171 -6.93 -0.41 -5.48
CA THR A 171 -6.41 -0.25 -6.85
C THR A 171 -6.35 -1.60 -7.57
N ILE A 172 -5.98 -2.68 -6.88
CA ILE A 172 -6.02 -4.05 -7.42
C ILE A 172 -7.46 -4.43 -7.80
N LEU A 173 -8.43 -4.22 -6.90
CA LEU A 173 -9.84 -4.51 -7.19
C LEU A 173 -10.32 -3.75 -8.41
N LEU A 174 -10.06 -2.45 -8.47
CA LEU A 174 -10.47 -1.62 -9.60
C LEU A 174 -9.76 -2.05 -10.90
N GLY A 175 -8.50 -2.48 -10.83
CA GLY A 175 -7.78 -3.06 -11.96
C GLY A 175 -8.39 -4.37 -12.47
N VAL A 176 -9.01 -5.16 -11.57
CA VAL A 176 -9.79 -6.35 -11.95
C VAL A 176 -11.10 -5.96 -12.63
N LEU A 177 -11.79 -4.92 -12.11
CA LEU A 177 -13.12 -4.50 -12.59
C LEU A 177 -13.08 -3.72 -13.90
N PHE A 178 -12.04 -2.90 -14.11
CA PHE A 178 -11.96 -1.97 -15.25
C PHE A 178 -10.81 -2.33 -16.20
N ASP A 179 -10.99 -2.00 -17.49
CA ASP A 179 -10.00 -2.27 -18.55
C ASP A 179 -9.22 -1.01 -18.96
N LYS A 180 -9.48 0.14 -18.30
CA LYS A 180 -8.80 1.41 -18.60
C LYS A 180 -8.06 1.91 -17.37
N ILE A 181 -6.76 2.13 -17.49
CA ILE A 181 -5.90 2.67 -16.42
C ILE A 181 -6.46 3.99 -15.86
N ALA A 182 -6.93 4.88 -16.74
CA ALA A 182 -7.51 6.16 -16.33
C ALA A 182 -8.75 6.01 -15.43
N ALA A 183 -9.59 5.00 -15.67
CA ALA A 183 -10.76 4.72 -14.82
C ALA A 183 -10.32 4.22 -13.45
N VAL A 184 -9.35 3.29 -13.40
CA VAL A 184 -8.78 2.78 -12.15
C VAL A 184 -8.22 3.93 -11.31
N THR A 185 -7.42 4.80 -11.93
CA THR A 185 -6.81 5.96 -11.26
C THR A 185 -7.87 6.92 -10.72
N ALA A 186 -8.79 7.36 -11.60
CA ALA A 186 -9.79 8.36 -11.24
C ALA A 186 -10.71 7.87 -10.10
N ILE A 187 -11.16 6.62 -10.17
CA ILE A 187 -12.05 6.05 -9.14
C ILE A 187 -11.28 5.82 -7.84
N SER A 188 -10.03 5.31 -7.89
CA SER A 188 -9.19 5.15 -6.69
C SER A 188 -8.97 6.47 -5.98
N LEU A 189 -8.62 7.54 -6.72
CA LEU A 189 -8.44 8.89 -6.17
C LEU A 189 -9.77 9.43 -5.60
N ALA A 190 -10.88 9.28 -6.33
CA ALA A 190 -12.19 9.74 -5.87
C ALA A 190 -12.60 9.07 -4.55
N ILE A 191 -12.44 7.75 -4.43
CA ILE A 191 -12.74 7.01 -3.20
C ILE A 191 -11.80 7.45 -2.09
N PHE A 192 -10.50 7.55 -2.34
CA PHE A 192 -9.53 7.94 -1.33
C PHE A 192 -9.81 9.35 -0.80
N PHE A 193 -10.02 10.34 -1.68
CA PHE A 193 -10.28 11.71 -1.25
C PHE A 193 -11.69 11.94 -0.71
N SER A 194 -12.68 11.10 -1.05
CA SER A 194 -14.03 11.23 -0.48
C SER A 194 -14.04 11.17 1.04
N GLY A 195 -13.15 10.39 1.63
CA GLY A 195 -13.01 10.28 3.08
C GLY A 195 -12.35 11.46 3.76
N ALA A 196 -11.59 12.28 3.03
CA ALA A 196 -11.00 13.50 3.60
C ALA A 196 -12.07 14.53 4.03
N GLY A 197 -13.27 14.44 3.47
CA GLY A 197 -14.41 15.28 3.85
C GLY A 197 -15.26 14.76 5.01
N LEU A 198 -15.06 13.54 5.48
CA LEU A 198 -15.88 12.92 6.53
C LEU A 198 -15.97 13.74 7.83
N PRO A 199 -14.87 14.33 8.35
CA PRO A 199 -14.93 15.12 9.59
C PRO A 199 -15.87 16.32 9.53
N SER A 200 -16.11 16.86 8.33
CA SER A 200 -16.97 18.03 8.11
C SER A 200 -18.43 17.71 7.81
N THR A 201 -18.79 16.41 7.75
CA THR A 201 -20.13 15.95 7.42
C THR A 201 -20.95 15.58 8.67
N GLN A 202 -22.26 15.37 8.48
CA GLN A 202 -23.15 14.88 9.53
C GLN A 202 -22.84 13.44 9.98
N ILE A 203 -22.07 12.69 9.17
CA ILE A 203 -21.67 11.31 9.45
C ILE A 203 -20.26 11.20 10.05
N ARG A 204 -19.74 12.30 10.60
CA ARG A 204 -18.41 12.34 11.25
C ARG A 204 -18.22 11.28 12.35
N TRP A 205 -19.31 10.76 12.92
CA TRP A 205 -19.29 9.69 13.91
C TRP A 205 -18.75 8.36 13.36
N LEU A 206 -18.76 8.18 12.01
CA LEU A 206 -18.16 7.02 11.34
C LEU A 206 -16.64 7.15 11.20
N GLU A 207 -16.09 8.36 11.22
CA GLU A 207 -14.66 8.61 10.98
C GLU A 207 -13.76 7.69 11.81
N PRO A 208 -13.96 7.52 13.16
CA PRO A 208 -13.10 6.68 13.98
C PRO A 208 -13.02 5.22 13.56
N TYR A 209 -13.99 4.75 12.78
CA TYR A 209 -14.08 3.37 12.29
C TYR A 209 -13.60 3.21 10.84
N THR A 210 -12.99 4.25 10.28
CA THR A 210 -12.58 4.26 8.87
C THR A 210 -11.07 4.27 8.72
N VAL A 211 -10.62 3.93 7.51
CA VAL A 211 -9.19 4.00 7.14
C VAL A 211 -8.60 5.41 7.30
N TRP A 212 -9.41 6.45 7.13
CA TRP A 212 -8.97 7.84 7.24
C TRP A 212 -8.62 8.26 8.67
N ALA A 213 -9.24 7.64 9.69
CA ALA A 213 -8.86 7.85 11.08
C ALA A 213 -7.42 7.42 11.38
N LEU A 214 -6.86 6.48 10.63
CA LEU A 214 -5.46 6.05 10.81
C LEU A 214 -4.47 7.19 10.58
N GLN A 215 -4.75 8.12 9.68
CA GLN A 215 -3.89 9.28 9.44
C GLN A 215 -3.83 10.19 10.68
N HIS A 216 -4.99 10.47 11.28
CA HIS A 216 -5.07 11.26 12.51
C HIS A 216 -4.44 10.51 13.69
N ASN A 217 -4.80 9.24 13.86
CA ASN A 217 -4.29 8.39 14.93
C ASN A 217 -2.77 8.18 14.84
N SER A 218 -2.19 8.20 13.63
CA SER A 218 -0.74 8.08 13.45
C SER A 218 0.01 9.23 14.11
N TYR A 219 -0.50 10.45 13.97
CA TYR A 219 0.08 11.63 14.62
C TYR A 219 -0.07 11.58 16.15
N GLU A 220 -1.26 11.27 16.68
CA GLU A 220 -1.47 11.16 18.12
C GLU A 220 -0.59 10.07 18.74
N THR A 221 -0.49 8.93 18.07
CA THR A 221 0.38 7.82 18.54
C THR A 221 1.84 8.22 18.59
N MET A 222 2.33 8.96 17.60
CA MET A 222 3.70 9.50 17.59
C MET A 222 3.97 10.36 18.84
N THR A 223 2.99 11.14 19.30
CA THR A 223 3.13 11.98 20.51
C THR A 223 2.97 11.19 21.82
N GLY A 224 2.84 9.87 21.77
CA GLY A 224 2.68 8.98 22.93
C GLY A 224 1.23 8.81 23.42
N LYS A 225 0.26 9.32 22.67
CA LYS A 225 -1.17 9.17 22.96
C LYS A 225 -1.77 8.15 22.01
N PHE A 226 -1.92 6.91 22.45
CA PHE A 226 -2.59 5.90 21.63
C PHE A 226 -4.11 6.00 21.84
N PRO A 227 -4.87 6.53 20.83
CA PRO A 227 -6.31 6.69 20.98
C PRO A 227 -7.02 5.33 21.04
N ALA A 228 -8.03 5.19 21.91
CA ALA A 228 -8.81 3.95 21.98
C ALA A 228 -9.51 3.62 20.65
N THR A 229 -9.83 4.64 19.86
CA THR A 229 -10.42 4.52 18.50
C THR A 229 -9.46 3.92 17.48
N ALA A 230 -8.14 3.97 17.72
CA ALA A 230 -7.14 3.42 16.79
C ALA A 230 -7.33 1.93 16.55
N TRP A 231 -7.73 1.15 17.57
CA TRP A 231 -7.99 -0.28 17.39
C TRP A 231 -9.15 -0.55 16.42
N TRP A 232 -10.20 0.27 16.49
CA TRP A 232 -11.33 0.14 15.57
C TRP A 232 -10.92 0.50 14.13
N ALA A 233 -10.16 1.58 13.95
CA ALA A 233 -9.65 1.99 12.64
C ALA A 233 -8.72 0.92 12.04
N ILE A 234 -7.82 0.33 12.84
CA ILE A 234 -6.94 -0.75 12.40
C ILE A 234 -7.78 -1.98 11.99
N GLY A 235 -8.69 -2.41 12.88
CA GLY A 235 -9.52 -3.60 12.63
C GLY A 235 -10.40 -3.46 11.41
N SER A 236 -11.09 -2.33 11.25
CA SER A 236 -11.95 -2.06 10.08
C SER A 236 -11.13 -1.99 8.79
N THR A 237 -9.94 -1.38 8.82
CA THR A 237 -9.07 -1.29 7.64
C THR A 237 -8.57 -2.67 7.21
N VAL A 238 -8.14 -3.51 8.16
CA VAL A 238 -7.72 -4.88 7.85
C VAL A 238 -8.87 -5.68 7.25
N ILE A 239 -10.07 -5.59 7.83
CA ILE A 239 -11.27 -6.24 7.28
C ILE A 239 -11.55 -5.76 5.86
N LEU A 240 -11.50 -4.45 5.61
CA LEU A 240 -11.71 -3.88 4.27
C LEU A 240 -10.66 -4.40 3.26
N ILE A 241 -9.39 -4.44 3.62
CA ILE A 241 -8.33 -5.01 2.75
C ILE A 241 -8.67 -6.45 2.38
N VAL A 242 -9.02 -7.28 3.36
CA VAL A 242 -9.36 -8.68 3.14
C VAL A 242 -10.60 -8.82 2.24
N VAL A 243 -11.64 -8.03 2.48
CA VAL A 243 -12.87 -8.02 1.66
C VAL A 243 -12.56 -7.61 0.22
N LEU A 244 -11.78 -6.54 0.00
CA LEU A 244 -11.39 -6.10 -1.35
C LEU A 244 -10.61 -7.18 -2.10
N LEU A 245 -9.69 -7.88 -1.43
CA LEU A 245 -8.92 -8.97 -2.03
C LEU A 245 -9.82 -10.19 -2.35
N ILE A 246 -10.74 -10.55 -1.47
CA ILE A 246 -11.69 -11.64 -1.71
C ILE A 246 -12.57 -11.31 -2.92
N ILE A 247 -13.12 -10.10 -3.00
CA ILE A 247 -13.93 -9.65 -4.15
C ILE A 247 -13.09 -9.73 -5.44
N SER A 248 -11.83 -9.30 -5.41
CA SER A 248 -10.92 -9.37 -6.56
C SER A 248 -10.70 -10.81 -7.03
N ILE A 249 -10.50 -11.74 -6.11
CA ILE A 249 -10.32 -13.16 -6.41
C ILE A 249 -11.59 -13.77 -7.00
N GLU A 250 -12.75 -13.51 -6.38
CA GLU A 250 -14.02 -14.06 -6.85
C GLU A 250 -14.44 -13.49 -8.21
N TRP A 251 -14.12 -12.23 -8.47
CA TRP A 251 -14.40 -11.62 -9.77
C TRP A 251 -13.58 -12.26 -10.90
N ILE A 252 -12.28 -12.47 -10.69
CA ILE A 252 -11.44 -13.15 -11.68
C ILE A 252 -11.91 -14.59 -11.94
N LYS A 253 -12.37 -15.30 -10.93
CA LYS A 253 -12.93 -16.65 -11.12
C LYS A 253 -14.17 -16.67 -12.01
N ARG A 254 -14.99 -15.60 -11.96
CA ARG A 254 -16.25 -15.51 -12.70
C ARG A 254 -16.08 -14.90 -14.10
N SER A 255 -15.12 -14.03 -14.29
CA SER A 255 -14.72 -13.59 -15.62
C SER A 255 -14.04 -14.77 -16.28
N GLU A 256 -14.81 -15.60 -17.01
CA GLU A 256 -14.27 -16.71 -17.80
C GLU A 256 -13.16 -16.16 -18.72
N LEU A 257 -11.94 -16.36 -18.27
CA LEU A 257 -10.73 -16.05 -19.02
C LEU A 257 -10.43 -17.16 -20.00
#